data_188bb17ae42f22d548cd87d320025aa3
#
_entry.id   188bb17ae42f22d548cd87d320025aa3
#
_cell.length_a   1.000
_cell.length_b   1.000
_cell.length_c   1.000
_cell.angle_alpha   90.00
_cell.angle_beta   90.00
_cell.angle_gamma   90.00
#
_symmetry.space_group_name_H-M   'P 1'
#
loop_
_entity.id
_entity.type
_entity.pdbx_description
1 polymer ?
#
loop_
_entity_poly.entity_id
_entity_poly.type
_entity_poly.pdbx_seq_one_letter_code
_entity_poly.pdbx_strand_id
1 'polypeptide(L)'
;MNLIICTTPLQVLLAEKIVEMNPNEEYIFRFISNIKNNKTDYYFNRLKSKIRDSEFIHVDFRNGFELIWLCIKYRLKSILNNKYLQVNKIILGSIDNNHIHIHIHTIIQKNKDVVIQTFDDGTANLDKNSFFYRDTNFSKKIAWLRYFLCCSSTTMALLKNKSQKHYSIYKDKPNIVDNVEYIRLFNDVKYDKDNSEMDYSRTNKMVLFVGQPIYEMDKTGEYKITEHIRAVNKLIDKLDVDCFFPHPRENNFLSVKNKYIETVKVFEDFFFERYSQNTDYVIYTFFSGAVISLIGLPNVKINLIKIKDFPTDLSNIYEMMQDNFNFSIVEVEND
;
A
#
# COMPACT_ATOMS: atom_id res chain seq x y z
N MET A 1 -7.37 19.02 16.27
CA MET A 1 -7.15 17.55 16.35
C MET A 1 -7.37 16.95 14.98
N ASN A 2 -6.55 15.98 14.54
CA ASN A 2 -6.57 15.39 13.20
C ASN A 2 -6.90 13.90 13.27
N LEU A 3 -7.66 13.40 12.31
CA LEU A 3 -8.01 11.98 12.20
C LEU A 3 -7.18 11.34 11.09
N ILE A 4 -6.36 10.35 11.43
CA ILE A 4 -5.63 9.53 10.46
C ILE A 4 -6.32 8.17 10.33
N ILE A 5 -6.56 7.73 9.10
CA ILE A 5 -7.17 6.43 8.79
C ILE A 5 -6.28 5.66 7.83
N CYS A 6 -5.88 4.46 8.24
CA CYS A 6 -5.11 3.53 7.42
C CYS A 6 -5.87 2.20 7.26
N THR A 7 -5.61 1.50 6.16
CA THR A 7 -6.16 0.16 5.88
C THR A 7 -5.07 -0.89 5.66
N THR A 8 -3.85 -0.47 5.38
CA THR A 8 -2.70 -1.36 5.09
C THR A 8 -1.46 -0.97 5.91
N PRO A 9 -0.54 -1.90 6.14
CA PRO A 9 0.74 -1.64 6.79
C PRO A 9 1.57 -0.53 6.13
N LEU A 10 1.63 -0.46 4.79
CA LEU A 10 2.32 0.62 4.07
C LEU A 10 1.74 1.98 4.40
N GLN A 11 0.41 2.07 4.47
CA GLN A 11 -0.28 3.30 4.85
C GLN A 11 0.07 3.74 6.27
N VAL A 12 0.34 2.80 7.19
CA VAL A 12 0.79 3.12 8.55
C VAL A 12 2.20 3.73 8.52
N LEU A 13 3.11 3.23 7.68
CA LEU A 13 4.43 3.86 7.51
C LEU A 13 4.33 5.30 7.00
N LEU A 14 3.45 5.54 6.01
CA LEU A 14 3.17 6.90 5.52
C LEU A 14 2.60 7.79 6.61
N ALA A 15 1.59 7.30 7.34
CA ALA A 15 0.97 8.00 8.46
C ALA A 15 1.99 8.34 9.56
N GLU A 16 2.90 7.43 9.87
CA GLU A 16 3.99 7.65 10.81
C GLU A 16 4.88 8.82 10.39
N LYS A 17 5.24 8.88 9.10
CA LYS A 17 6.02 10.02 8.56
C LYS A 17 5.26 11.34 8.60
N ILE A 18 3.97 11.33 8.29
CA ILE A 18 3.12 12.53 8.39
C ILE A 18 3.08 13.05 9.82
N VAL A 19 2.95 12.16 10.82
CA VAL A 19 2.99 12.52 12.25
C VAL A 19 4.37 13.09 12.64
N GLU A 20 5.45 12.47 12.18
CA GLU A 20 6.82 12.95 12.44
C GLU A 20 7.11 14.32 11.84
N MET A 21 6.55 14.62 10.66
CA MET A 21 6.66 15.92 10.00
C MET A 21 5.88 17.03 10.71
N ASN A 22 4.87 16.66 11.52
CA ASN A 22 3.97 17.60 12.20
C ASN A 22 3.85 17.26 13.70
N PRO A 23 4.95 17.31 14.47
CA PRO A 23 5.01 16.80 15.85
C PRO A 23 4.16 17.57 16.85
N ASN A 24 3.75 18.80 16.52
CA ASN A 24 2.93 19.65 17.39
C ASN A 24 1.42 19.47 17.17
N GLU A 25 1.01 18.64 16.22
CA GLU A 25 -0.39 18.37 15.96
C GLU A 25 -0.88 17.18 16.80
N GLU A 26 -2.13 17.23 17.25
CA GLU A 26 -2.79 16.12 17.93
C GLU A 26 -3.52 15.22 16.96
N TYR A 27 -3.41 13.89 17.16
CA TYR A 27 -3.94 12.90 16.26
C TYR A 27 -4.86 11.90 16.95
N ILE A 28 -5.86 11.44 16.19
CA ILE A 28 -6.64 10.22 16.41
C ILE A 28 -6.25 9.24 15.30
N PHE A 29 -5.98 7.99 15.64
CA PHE A 29 -5.63 6.96 14.67
C PHE A 29 -6.69 5.86 14.60
N ARG A 30 -7.10 5.52 13.39
CA ARG A 30 -8.00 4.38 13.11
C ARG A 30 -7.37 3.49 12.05
N PHE A 31 -7.18 2.22 12.40
CA PHE A 31 -6.72 1.21 11.45
C PHE A 31 -7.91 0.32 11.12
N ILE A 32 -8.41 0.40 9.88
CA ILE A 32 -9.61 -0.32 9.41
C ILE A 32 -9.15 -1.41 8.45
N SER A 33 -9.22 -2.67 8.83
CA SER A 33 -8.73 -3.77 8.00
C SER A 33 -9.61 -5.02 8.11
N ASN A 34 -9.74 -5.74 6.99
CA ASN A 34 -10.33 -7.08 6.94
C ASN A 34 -9.31 -8.18 7.24
N ILE A 35 -8.03 -7.84 7.34
CA ILE A 35 -6.94 -8.74 7.68
C ILE A 35 -6.51 -8.42 9.11
N LYS A 36 -6.52 -9.44 9.97
CA LYS A 36 -5.95 -9.37 11.31
C LYS A 36 -4.93 -10.49 11.46
N ASN A 37 -3.67 -10.11 11.48
CA ASN A 37 -2.53 -11.02 11.64
C ASN A 37 -1.37 -10.30 12.34
N ASN A 38 -0.29 -11.02 12.61
CA ASN A 38 0.88 -10.46 13.30
C ASN A 38 1.47 -9.22 12.59
N LYS A 39 1.39 -9.15 11.25
CA LYS A 39 1.87 -8.01 10.47
C LYS A 39 1.01 -6.77 10.70
N THR A 40 -0.31 -6.89 10.62
CA THR A 40 -1.23 -5.76 10.87
C THR A 40 -1.18 -5.31 12.32
N ASP A 41 -1.06 -6.25 13.27
CA ASP A 41 -0.92 -5.93 14.69
C ASP A 41 0.41 -5.21 14.98
N TYR A 42 1.51 -5.62 14.33
CA TYR A 42 2.80 -4.96 14.45
C TYR A 42 2.73 -3.48 14.03
N TYR A 43 2.20 -3.19 12.85
CA TYR A 43 2.10 -1.81 12.34
C TYR A 43 1.09 -0.98 13.12
N PHE A 44 -0.05 -1.56 13.51
CA PHE A 44 -0.99 -0.88 14.39
C PHE A 44 -0.33 -0.45 15.70
N ASN A 45 0.37 -1.36 16.39
CA ASN A 45 1.03 -1.07 17.66
C ASN A 45 2.18 -0.05 17.49
N ARG A 46 2.87 -0.06 16.36
CA ARG A 46 3.94 0.90 16.05
C ARG A 46 3.40 2.33 16.04
N LEU A 47 2.32 2.62 15.32
CA LEU A 47 1.74 3.97 15.30
C LEU A 47 0.96 4.29 16.58
N LYS A 48 0.32 3.32 17.21
CA LYS A 48 -0.34 3.46 18.51
C LYS A 48 0.63 3.92 19.61
N SER A 49 1.88 3.53 19.56
CA SER A 49 2.90 4.00 20.52
C SER A 49 3.14 5.51 20.47
N LYS A 50 2.86 6.14 19.31
CA LYS A 50 3.00 7.58 19.07
C LYS A 50 1.66 8.33 19.24
N ILE A 51 0.52 7.67 19.03
CA ILE A 51 -0.81 8.27 19.08
C ILE A 51 -1.66 7.57 20.14
N ARG A 52 -1.97 8.27 21.25
CA ARG A 52 -2.70 7.70 22.38
C ARG A 52 -4.12 7.25 22.02
N ASP A 53 -4.86 8.05 21.21
CA ASP A 53 -6.23 7.71 20.79
C ASP A 53 -6.19 6.87 19.50
N SER A 54 -5.94 5.57 19.67
CA SER A 54 -5.79 4.61 18.57
C SER A 54 -6.76 3.44 18.71
N GLU A 55 -7.37 3.02 17.58
CA GLU A 55 -8.30 1.89 17.54
C GLU A 55 -8.07 1.05 16.29
N PHE A 56 -7.95 -0.29 16.49
CA PHE A 56 -7.98 -1.25 15.40
C PHE A 56 -9.43 -1.69 15.17
N ILE A 57 -9.91 -1.51 13.97
CA ILE A 57 -11.27 -1.82 13.55
C ILE A 57 -11.19 -2.99 12.58
N HIS A 58 -11.44 -4.20 13.07
CA HIS A 58 -11.55 -5.37 12.20
C HIS A 58 -12.91 -5.41 11.51
N VAL A 59 -12.91 -5.62 10.20
CA VAL A 59 -14.12 -5.65 9.36
C VAL A 59 -14.18 -6.97 8.63
N ASP A 60 -15.12 -7.84 8.98
CA ASP A 60 -15.38 -9.06 8.21
C ASP A 60 -16.47 -8.81 7.15
N PHE A 61 -16.10 -8.94 5.88
CA PHE A 61 -17.02 -8.70 4.74
C PHE A 61 -17.94 -9.88 4.43
N ARG A 62 -17.74 -11.04 5.08
CA ARG A 62 -18.45 -12.28 4.72
C ARG A 62 -19.87 -12.32 5.26
N ASN A 63 -20.17 -11.52 6.28
CA ASN A 63 -21.48 -11.48 6.91
C ASN A 63 -22.17 -10.12 6.72
N GLY A 64 -23.20 -10.07 5.87
CA GLY A 64 -23.93 -8.84 5.57
C GLY A 64 -24.60 -8.21 6.80
N PHE A 65 -25.06 -9.02 7.78
CA PHE A 65 -25.64 -8.52 9.01
C PHE A 65 -24.60 -7.87 9.93
N GLU A 66 -23.42 -8.47 10.02
CA GLU A 66 -22.30 -7.86 10.77
C GLU A 66 -21.87 -6.54 10.15
N LEU A 67 -21.86 -6.45 8.82
CA LEU A 67 -21.56 -5.22 8.11
C LEU A 67 -22.56 -4.11 8.47
N ILE A 68 -23.86 -4.39 8.42
CA ILE A 68 -24.91 -3.43 8.78
C ILE A 68 -24.77 -3.01 10.24
N TRP A 69 -24.59 -3.97 11.16
CA TRP A 69 -24.39 -3.71 12.58
C TRP A 69 -23.16 -2.85 12.85
N LEU A 70 -22.04 -3.17 12.19
CA LEU A 70 -20.80 -2.41 12.28
C LEU A 70 -21.00 -0.96 11.82
N CYS A 71 -21.70 -0.78 10.70
CA CYS A 71 -22.04 0.55 10.18
C CYS A 71 -22.88 1.36 11.17
N ILE A 72 -23.91 0.75 11.76
CA ILE A 72 -24.75 1.38 12.78
C ILE A 72 -23.92 1.75 14.02
N LYS A 73 -23.10 0.82 14.50
CA LYS A 73 -22.21 1.03 15.67
C LYS A 73 -21.28 2.22 15.44
N TYR A 74 -20.61 2.26 14.28
CA TYR A 74 -19.67 3.36 13.98
C TYR A 74 -20.38 4.68 13.79
N ARG A 75 -21.54 4.67 13.18
CA ARG A 75 -22.34 5.88 13.06
C ARG A 75 -22.77 6.42 14.41
N LEU A 76 -23.31 5.56 15.30
CA LEU A 76 -23.66 5.95 16.68
C LEU A 76 -22.44 6.47 17.42
N LYS A 77 -21.30 5.77 17.33
CA LYS A 77 -20.05 6.21 17.94
C LYS A 77 -19.59 7.57 17.42
N SER A 78 -19.70 7.83 16.12
CA SER A 78 -19.32 9.13 15.53
C SER A 78 -20.30 10.26 15.90
N ILE A 79 -21.55 9.95 16.19
CA ILE A 79 -22.56 10.92 16.65
C ILE A 79 -22.36 11.24 18.13
N LEU A 80 -22.10 10.21 18.95
CA LEU A 80 -22.02 10.33 20.41
C LEU A 80 -20.65 10.78 20.92
N ASN A 81 -19.60 10.63 20.11
CA ASN A 81 -18.26 11.01 20.50
C ASN A 81 -17.97 12.46 20.10
N ASN A 82 -18.02 13.36 21.10
CA ASN A 82 -17.76 14.79 20.91
C ASN A 82 -16.34 15.07 20.35
N LYS A 83 -15.38 14.18 20.52
CA LYS A 83 -14.04 14.33 19.94
C LYS A 83 -14.04 14.41 18.42
N TYR A 84 -14.92 13.65 17.76
CA TYR A 84 -15.03 13.71 16.30
C TYR A 84 -15.57 15.05 15.78
N LEU A 85 -16.27 15.81 16.62
CA LEU A 85 -16.73 17.16 16.28
C LEU A 85 -15.57 18.19 16.28
N GLN A 86 -14.47 17.86 16.94
CA GLN A 86 -13.27 18.68 17.02
C GLN A 86 -12.21 18.32 15.96
N VAL A 87 -12.56 17.42 15.04
CA VAL A 87 -11.65 17.04 13.95
C VAL A 87 -11.62 18.15 12.91
N ASN A 88 -10.44 18.74 12.74
CA ASN A 88 -10.20 19.81 11.76
C ASN A 88 -9.64 19.28 10.46
N LYS A 89 -8.95 18.12 10.51
CA LYS A 89 -8.29 17.51 9.35
C LYS A 89 -8.53 15.99 9.35
N ILE A 90 -8.84 15.43 8.19
CA ILE A 90 -8.92 13.99 7.94
C ILE A 90 -7.82 13.63 6.95
N ILE A 91 -6.96 12.69 7.31
CA ILE A 91 -5.82 12.23 6.52
C ILE A 91 -6.01 10.74 6.26
N LEU A 92 -6.13 10.32 5.01
CA LEU A 92 -6.50 8.93 4.67
C LEU A 92 -5.92 8.45 3.34
N GLY A 93 -5.63 7.13 3.28
CA GLY A 93 -5.46 6.39 2.04
C GLY A 93 -6.81 5.86 1.52
N SER A 94 -6.81 4.80 0.73
CA SER A 94 -8.01 3.99 0.34
C SER A 94 -9.32 4.77 0.25
N ILE A 95 -9.31 5.88 -0.51
CA ILE A 95 -10.47 6.80 -0.64
C ILE A 95 -11.70 6.16 -1.28
N ASP A 96 -11.58 4.96 -1.84
CA ASP A 96 -12.64 4.11 -2.39
C ASP A 96 -13.36 3.27 -1.34
N ASN A 97 -12.77 3.13 -0.13
CA ASN A 97 -13.22 2.20 0.89
C ASN A 97 -14.54 2.68 1.56
N ASN A 98 -15.61 1.90 1.38
CA ASN A 98 -16.92 2.20 1.94
C ASN A 98 -16.96 2.31 3.47
N HIS A 99 -16.12 1.56 4.20
CA HIS A 99 -16.05 1.64 5.67
C HIS A 99 -15.47 2.97 6.12
N ILE A 100 -14.46 3.47 5.39
CA ILE A 100 -13.93 4.81 5.62
C ILE A 100 -15.05 5.83 5.39
N HIS A 101 -15.77 5.73 4.28
CA HIS A 101 -16.88 6.66 3.97
C HIS A 101 -17.91 6.74 5.09
N ILE A 102 -18.33 5.59 5.63
CA ILE A 102 -19.29 5.53 6.74
C ILE A 102 -18.70 6.17 8.00
N HIS A 103 -17.43 5.89 8.29
CA HIS A 103 -16.77 6.39 9.49
C HIS A 103 -16.62 7.91 9.50
N ILE A 104 -16.24 8.50 8.37
CA ILE A 104 -16.00 9.96 8.26
C ILE A 104 -17.24 10.78 7.89
N HIS A 105 -18.31 10.12 7.42
CA HIS A 105 -19.51 10.82 6.93
C HIS A 105 -20.05 11.84 7.92
N THR A 106 -20.24 11.44 9.18
CA THR A 106 -20.77 12.33 10.21
C THR A 106 -19.86 13.53 10.48
N ILE A 107 -18.55 13.33 10.41
CA ILE A 107 -17.57 14.40 10.59
C ILE A 107 -17.72 15.42 9.46
N ILE A 108 -17.74 14.95 8.20
CA ILE A 108 -17.86 15.82 7.02
C ILE A 108 -19.21 16.57 7.01
N GLN A 109 -20.30 15.94 7.47
CA GLN A 109 -21.62 16.59 7.52
C GLN A 109 -21.71 17.66 8.61
N LYS A 110 -21.10 17.45 9.76
CA LYS A 110 -21.15 18.36 10.89
C LYS A 110 -20.10 19.49 10.80
N ASN A 111 -18.94 19.19 10.25
CA ASN A 111 -17.88 20.18 10.02
C ASN A 111 -17.66 20.34 8.51
N LYS A 112 -18.22 21.41 7.94
CA LYS A 112 -18.12 21.72 6.50
C LYS A 112 -16.71 22.18 6.11
N ASP A 113 -15.96 22.72 7.07
CA ASP A 113 -14.62 23.28 6.90
C ASP A 113 -13.52 22.24 7.17
N VAL A 114 -13.89 20.97 7.45
CA VAL A 114 -12.92 19.91 7.65
C VAL A 114 -12.04 19.75 6.42
N VAL A 115 -10.72 19.82 6.64
CA VAL A 115 -9.71 19.66 5.60
C VAL A 115 -9.54 18.16 5.31
N ILE A 116 -9.61 17.78 4.05
CA ILE A 116 -9.27 16.42 3.59
C ILE A 116 -7.86 16.44 3.02
N GLN A 117 -7.03 15.49 3.46
CA GLN A 117 -5.74 15.18 2.87
C GLN A 117 -5.67 13.68 2.60
N THR A 118 -4.99 13.30 1.55
CA THR A 118 -4.87 11.91 1.14
C THR A 118 -3.40 11.48 1.11
N PHE A 119 -3.16 10.17 1.10
CA PHE A 119 -1.84 9.59 0.87
C PHE A 119 -1.96 8.32 0.02
N ASP A 120 -0.82 7.86 -0.51
CA ASP A 120 -0.78 6.75 -1.44
C ASP A 120 -1.43 5.46 -0.91
N ASP A 121 -2.12 4.78 -1.81
CA ASP A 121 -2.67 3.43 -1.64
C ASP A 121 -2.05 2.47 -2.67
N GLY A 122 -0.73 2.37 -2.63
CA GLY A 122 0.05 1.64 -3.62
C GLY A 122 0.11 2.35 -4.98
N THR A 123 0.45 1.60 -6.04
CA THR A 123 0.66 2.13 -7.40
C THR A 123 -0.63 2.51 -8.14
N ALA A 124 -1.79 2.10 -7.63
CA ALA A 124 -3.07 2.41 -8.26
C ALA A 124 -3.36 3.92 -8.37
N ASN A 125 -2.74 4.72 -7.51
CA ASN A 125 -2.83 6.18 -7.57
C ASN A 125 -2.14 6.78 -8.81
N LEU A 126 -1.18 6.09 -9.40
CA LEU A 126 -0.41 6.53 -10.56
C LEU A 126 -1.02 6.06 -11.88
N ASP A 127 -1.72 4.95 -11.87
CA ASP A 127 -2.34 4.39 -13.07
C ASP A 127 -3.63 5.12 -13.41
N LYS A 128 -3.59 5.92 -14.48
CA LYS A 128 -4.77 6.66 -15.00
C LYS A 128 -5.91 5.73 -15.42
N ASN A 129 -5.65 4.46 -15.68
CA ASN A 129 -6.67 3.45 -15.98
C ASN A 129 -7.24 2.79 -14.73
N SER A 130 -6.71 3.09 -13.55
CA SER A 130 -7.19 2.55 -12.29
C SER A 130 -8.59 3.05 -11.93
N PHE A 131 -9.21 2.37 -10.98
CA PHE A 131 -10.53 2.77 -10.47
C PHE A 131 -10.53 4.17 -9.82
N PHE A 132 -9.39 4.68 -9.36
CA PHE A 132 -9.29 6.05 -8.79
C PHE A 132 -9.56 7.16 -9.81
N TYR A 133 -9.45 6.86 -11.10
CA TYR A 133 -9.69 7.81 -12.19
C TYR A 133 -11.02 7.56 -12.92
N ARG A 134 -11.79 6.56 -12.51
CA ARG A 134 -13.09 6.24 -13.11
C ARG A 134 -14.21 6.74 -12.22
N ASP A 135 -15.34 7.14 -12.83
CA ASP A 135 -16.54 7.42 -12.10
C ASP A 135 -17.08 6.12 -11.49
N THR A 136 -17.25 6.12 -10.17
CA THR A 136 -17.78 4.95 -9.45
C THR A 136 -19.30 4.94 -9.53
N ASN A 137 -19.84 4.14 -10.44
CA ASN A 137 -21.26 3.80 -10.45
C ASN A 137 -21.50 2.65 -9.46
N PHE A 138 -22.13 2.96 -8.33
CA PHE A 138 -22.56 1.93 -7.39
C PHE A 138 -23.71 1.10 -7.97
N SER A 139 -23.68 -0.22 -7.73
CA SER A 139 -24.87 -1.03 -8.01
C SER A 139 -26.07 -0.51 -7.22
N LYS A 140 -27.30 -0.70 -7.73
CA LYS A 140 -28.53 -0.23 -7.07
C LYS A 140 -28.63 -0.70 -5.60
N LYS A 141 -28.18 -1.94 -5.30
CA LYS A 141 -28.18 -2.48 -3.93
C LYS A 141 -27.22 -1.71 -3.01
N ILE A 142 -25.99 -1.43 -3.50
CA ILE A 142 -24.98 -0.67 -2.72
C ILE A 142 -25.45 0.78 -2.56
N ALA A 143 -25.96 1.41 -3.59
CA ALA A 143 -26.49 2.77 -3.53
C ALA A 143 -27.62 2.89 -2.49
N TRP A 144 -28.57 1.93 -2.48
CA TRP A 144 -29.66 1.88 -1.51
C TRP A 144 -29.13 1.69 -0.07
N LEU A 145 -28.19 0.74 0.13
CA LEU A 145 -27.57 0.52 1.43
C LEU A 145 -26.86 1.79 1.93
N ARG A 146 -26.11 2.46 1.07
CA ARG A 146 -25.43 3.73 1.39
C ARG A 146 -26.42 4.85 1.74
N TYR A 147 -27.54 4.90 1.07
CA TYR A 147 -28.63 5.83 1.38
C TYR A 147 -29.23 5.52 2.76
N PHE A 148 -29.55 4.26 3.03
CA PHE A 148 -30.09 3.82 4.32
C PHE A 148 -29.13 4.11 5.47
N LEU A 149 -27.84 3.88 5.27
CA LEU A 149 -26.78 4.18 6.25
C LEU A 149 -26.43 5.69 6.29
N CYS A 150 -27.14 6.51 5.54
CA CYS A 150 -26.94 7.95 5.39
C CYS A 150 -25.51 8.36 5.04
N CYS A 151 -24.78 7.55 4.27
CA CYS A 151 -23.43 7.87 3.79
C CYS A 151 -23.36 8.04 2.26
N SER A 152 -24.50 8.19 1.59
CA SER A 152 -24.60 8.29 0.12
C SER A 152 -23.81 9.47 -0.46
N SER A 153 -23.70 10.57 0.29
CA SER A 153 -22.97 11.77 -0.17
C SER A 153 -21.45 11.70 0.06
N THR A 154 -20.95 10.75 0.85
CA THR A 154 -19.50 10.57 1.04
C THR A 154 -18.99 9.54 0.05
N THR A 155 -18.46 10.02 -1.06
CA THR A 155 -17.97 9.18 -2.17
C THR A 155 -16.49 9.40 -2.41
N MET A 156 -15.86 8.50 -3.15
CA MET A 156 -14.48 8.66 -3.59
C MET A 156 -14.29 9.98 -4.36
N ALA A 157 -15.21 10.31 -5.28
CA ALA A 157 -15.17 11.57 -6.02
C ALA A 157 -15.22 12.79 -5.10
N LEU A 158 -16.10 12.77 -4.06
CA LEU A 158 -16.14 13.83 -3.07
C LEU A 158 -14.81 13.98 -2.33
N LEU A 159 -14.23 12.86 -1.87
CA LEU A 159 -12.97 12.88 -1.13
C LEU A 159 -11.82 13.37 -2.00
N LYS A 160 -11.74 12.90 -3.25
CA LYS A 160 -10.76 13.36 -4.23
C LYS A 160 -10.87 14.87 -4.47
N ASN A 161 -12.09 15.36 -4.76
CA ASN A 161 -12.33 16.79 -5.07
C ASN A 161 -12.12 17.71 -3.85
N LYS A 162 -12.34 17.22 -2.64
CA LYS A 162 -12.10 17.97 -1.39
C LYS A 162 -10.69 17.84 -0.88
N SER A 163 -9.88 16.93 -1.42
CA SER A 163 -8.50 16.74 -0.97
C SER A 163 -7.65 17.95 -1.36
N GLN A 164 -7.13 18.63 -0.36
CA GLN A 164 -6.30 19.83 -0.53
C GLN A 164 -4.83 19.47 -0.76
N LYS A 165 -4.42 18.27 -0.37
CA LYS A 165 -3.04 17.78 -0.47
C LYS A 165 -3.04 16.26 -0.55
N HIS A 166 -2.10 15.73 -1.31
CA HIS A 166 -1.79 14.30 -1.36
C HIS A 166 -0.34 14.05 -0.97
N TYR A 167 -0.12 13.18 0.01
CA TYR A 167 1.23 12.76 0.41
C TYR A 167 1.63 11.53 -0.38
N SER A 168 2.75 11.61 -1.08
CA SER A 168 3.18 10.54 -1.98
C SER A 168 4.63 10.13 -1.75
N ILE A 169 4.89 8.83 -1.86
CA ILE A 169 6.25 8.28 -1.94
C ILE A 169 6.81 8.30 -3.38
N TYR A 170 5.99 8.70 -4.34
CA TYR A 170 6.33 8.72 -5.75
C TYR A 170 6.78 10.12 -6.16
N LYS A 171 8.10 10.33 -6.13
CA LYS A 171 8.69 11.64 -6.42
C LYS A 171 8.39 12.07 -7.87
N ASP A 172 7.97 13.32 -8.03
CA ASP A 172 7.75 13.97 -9.34
C ASP A 172 6.75 13.21 -10.25
N LYS A 173 5.80 12.47 -9.64
CA LYS A 173 4.76 11.77 -10.40
C LYS A 173 3.39 12.43 -10.22
N PRO A 174 2.58 12.50 -11.30
CA PRO A 174 1.19 12.93 -11.19
C PRO A 174 0.42 11.95 -10.30
N ASN A 175 -0.56 12.46 -9.57
CA ASN A 175 -1.36 11.66 -8.65
C ASN A 175 -2.84 12.06 -8.76
N ILE A 176 -3.69 11.45 -7.93
CA ILE A 176 -5.14 11.70 -7.90
C ILE A 176 -5.52 13.13 -7.48
N VAL A 177 -4.58 13.88 -6.93
CA VAL A 177 -4.69 15.29 -6.52
C VAL A 177 -3.49 16.05 -7.06
N ASP A 178 -3.68 17.27 -7.55
CA ASP A 178 -2.61 18.08 -8.16
C ASP A 178 -1.57 18.56 -7.15
N ASN A 179 -2.00 18.90 -5.92
CA ASN A 179 -1.10 19.32 -4.85
C ASN A 179 -0.48 18.11 -4.16
N VAL A 180 0.68 17.67 -4.64
CA VAL A 180 1.40 16.50 -4.13
C VAL A 180 2.58 16.94 -3.29
N GLU A 181 2.68 16.42 -2.06
CA GLU A 181 3.85 16.55 -1.19
C GLU A 181 4.59 15.21 -1.13
N TYR A 182 5.86 15.22 -1.56
CA TYR A 182 6.69 14.03 -1.53
C TYR A 182 7.13 13.69 -0.10
N ILE A 183 6.92 12.44 0.30
CA ILE A 183 7.40 11.88 1.57
C ILE A 183 8.48 10.83 1.29
N ARG A 184 9.65 11.04 1.85
CA ARG A 184 10.67 10.01 1.91
C ARG A 184 10.37 9.08 3.10
N LEU A 185 10.00 7.83 2.84
CA LEU A 185 9.67 6.85 3.90
C LEU A 185 10.84 6.58 4.84
N PHE A 186 12.05 6.57 4.31
CA PHE A 186 13.25 6.26 5.05
C PHE A 186 14.23 7.42 4.89
N ASN A 187 14.45 8.13 6.01
CA ASN A 187 15.42 9.21 6.07
C ASN A 187 16.82 8.59 6.13
N ASP A 188 17.71 9.16 5.32
CA ASP A 188 19.15 9.02 5.41
C ASP A 188 19.71 7.59 5.46
N VAL A 189 19.67 6.92 4.31
CA VAL A 189 20.92 6.30 3.91
C VAL A 189 21.89 7.48 3.79
N LYS A 190 22.73 7.69 4.81
CA LYS A 190 23.81 8.68 4.74
C LYS A 190 24.61 8.32 3.50
N TYR A 191 24.42 9.09 2.43
CA TYR A 191 25.39 9.09 1.35
C TYR A 191 26.66 9.69 1.96
N ASP A 192 27.58 8.84 2.39
CA ASP A 192 28.94 9.26 2.65
C ASP A 192 29.53 9.71 1.31
N LYS A 193 29.24 10.96 0.96
CA LYS A 193 29.82 11.61 -0.23
C LYS A 193 31.35 11.73 -0.15
N ASP A 194 31.90 11.52 1.04
CA ASP A 194 33.34 11.71 1.30
C ASP A 194 34.20 10.44 1.11
N ASN A 195 33.59 9.28 0.82
CA ASN A 195 34.35 8.06 0.53
C ASN A 195 34.51 7.85 -0.98
N SER A 196 35.13 8.83 -1.66
CA SER A 196 35.51 8.72 -3.09
C SER A 196 36.68 7.74 -3.34
N GLU A 197 37.19 7.03 -2.33
CA GLU A 197 38.26 6.03 -2.43
C GLU A 197 37.89 4.70 -1.74
N MET A 198 36.62 4.27 -1.80
CA MET A 198 36.31 2.90 -1.40
C MET A 198 36.78 1.92 -2.47
N ASP A 199 37.63 0.99 -2.03
CA ASP A 199 38.05 -0.19 -2.78
C ASP A 199 36.82 -1.02 -3.20
N TYR A 200 36.35 -0.82 -4.43
CA TYR A 200 35.22 -1.53 -5.04
C TYR A 200 35.49 -3.02 -5.30
N SER A 201 36.56 -3.59 -4.77
CA SER A 201 37.01 -4.95 -5.10
C SER A 201 36.23 -6.08 -4.47
N ARG A 202 35.24 -5.80 -3.56
CA ARG A 202 34.43 -6.84 -2.91
C ARG A 202 33.01 -6.34 -2.58
N THR A 203 32.20 -6.10 -3.59
CA THR A 203 30.75 -5.94 -3.38
C THR A 203 30.14 -7.32 -3.17
N ASN A 204 29.54 -7.56 -2.00
CA ASN A 204 28.65 -8.70 -1.84
C ASN A 204 27.44 -8.49 -2.77
N LYS A 205 27.08 -9.50 -3.53
CA LYS A 205 25.88 -9.48 -4.36
C LYS A 205 24.75 -10.17 -3.61
N MET A 206 23.54 -9.57 -3.61
CA MET A 206 22.34 -10.17 -3.05
C MET A 206 21.22 -10.12 -4.07
N VAL A 207 20.66 -11.26 -4.40
CA VAL A 207 19.56 -11.43 -5.34
C VAL A 207 18.26 -11.68 -4.56
N LEU A 208 17.29 -10.78 -4.69
CA LEU A 208 16.01 -10.86 -4.00
C LEU A 208 14.88 -11.07 -5.00
N PHE A 209 13.91 -11.89 -4.65
CA PHE A 209 12.64 -11.97 -5.37
C PHE A 209 11.51 -11.48 -4.44
N VAL A 210 10.81 -10.42 -4.86
CA VAL A 210 9.65 -9.88 -4.13
C VAL A 210 8.39 -10.47 -4.75
N GLY A 211 7.71 -11.30 -3.99
CA GLY A 211 6.54 -12.04 -4.39
C GLY A 211 5.35 -11.14 -4.70
N GLN A 212 4.48 -11.65 -5.57
CA GLN A 212 3.20 -11.05 -5.91
C GLN A 212 2.25 -12.11 -6.44
N PRO A 213 1.01 -12.22 -5.93
CA PRO A 213 0.05 -13.25 -6.33
C PRO A 213 -0.60 -12.90 -7.67
N ILE A 214 0.15 -12.97 -8.78
CA ILE A 214 -0.35 -12.60 -10.12
C ILE A 214 -1.49 -13.49 -10.60
N TYR A 215 -1.65 -14.71 -10.05
CA TYR A 215 -2.79 -15.58 -10.33
C TYR A 215 -4.15 -14.93 -9.99
N GLU A 216 -4.17 -13.97 -9.05
CA GLU A 216 -5.38 -13.20 -8.73
C GLU A 216 -5.76 -12.21 -9.85
N MET A 217 -4.83 -11.90 -10.75
CA MET A 217 -5.05 -11.01 -11.89
C MET A 217 -5.61 -11.78 -13.10
N ASP A 218 -5.52 -13.10 -13.10
CA ASP A 218 -6.06 -13.90 -14.18
C ASP A 218 -7.59 -13.94 -14.14
N LYS A 219 -8.22 -13.40 -15.20
CA LYS A 219 -9.66 -13.33 -15.37
C LYS A 219 -10.23 -14.57 -16.06
N THR A 220 -9.37 -15.37 -16.69
CA THR A 220 -9.77 -16.58 -17.42
C THR A 220 -9.90 -17.79 -16.50
N GLY A 221 -9.17 -17.80 -15.37
CA GLY A 221 -9.06 -18.91 -14.44
C GLY A 221 -8.13 -20.02 -14.92
N GLU A 222 -7.35 -19.78 -15.96
CA GLU A 222 -6.38 -20.73 -16.52
C GLU A 222 -5.08 -20.77 -15.73
N TYR A 223 -4.61 -19.59 -15.25
CA TYR A 223 -3.41 -19.48 -14.43
C TYR A 223 -3.74 -19.59 -12.94
N LYS A 224 -3.68 -20.82 -12.42
CA LYS A 224 -4.02 -21.11 -11.02
C LYS A 224 -2.84 -20.90 -10.09
N ILE A 225 -3.13 -20.97 -8.80
CA ILE A 225 -2.13 -20.89 -7.73
C ILE A 225 -1.04 -21.96 -7.88
N THR A 226 -1.37 -23.15 -8.38
CA THR A 226 -0.42 -24.25 -8.62
C THR A 226 0.60 -23.93 -9.71
N GLU A 227 0.15 -23.32 -10.80
CA GLU A 227 0.99 -22.85 -11.90
C GLU A 227 1.89 -21.71 -11.40
N HIS A 228 1.32 -20.78 -10.62
CA HIS A 228 2.08 -19.68 -10.02
C HIS A 228 3.21 -20.19 -9.12
N ILE A 229 2.93 -21.12 -8.21
CA ILE A 229 3.93 -21.72 -7.32
C ILE A 229 5.05 -22.38 -8.14
N ARG A 230 4.69 -23.14 -9.19
CA ARG A 230 5.67 -23.79 -10.06
C ARG A 230 6.55 -22.77 -10.78
N ALA A 231 5.94 -21.73 -11.37
CA ALA A 231 6.66 -20.67 -12.07
C ALA A 231 7.61 -19.92 -11.14
N VAL A 232 7.16 -19.54 -9.94
CA VAL A 232 7.99 -18.81 -8.96
C VAL A 232 9.16 -19.69 -8.49
N ASN A 233 8.95 -20.99 -8.20
CA ASN A 233 10.04 -21.90 -7.83
C ASN A 233 11.09 -22.02 -8.94
N LYS A 234 10.68 -22.20 -10.20
CA LYS A 234 11.60 -22.22 -11.35
C LYS A 234 12.38 -20.92 -11.49
N LEU A 235 11.71 -19.77 -11.28
CA LEU A 235 12.37 -18.47 -11.35
C LEU A 235 13.39 -18.28 -10.25
N ILE A 236 13.10 -18.71 -9.02
CA ILE A 236 14.03 -18.65 -7.89
C ILE A 236 15.31 -19.44 -8.20
N ASP A 237 15.18 -20.61 -8.80
CA ASP A 237 16.32 -21.43 -9.16
C ASP A 237 17.06 -20.87 -10.38
N LYS A 238 16.35 -20.49 -11.45
CA LYS A 238 16.93 -19.95 -12.69
C LYS A 238 17.70 -18.64 -12.50
N LEU A 239 17.20 -17.78 -11.61
CA LEU A 239 17.77 -16.45 -11.35
C LEU A 239 18.76 -16.46 -10.18
N ASP A 240 19.04 -17.63 -9.61
CA ASP A 240 19.91 -17.82 -8.44
C ASP A 240 19.56 -16.84 -7.31
N VAL A 241 18.26 -16.83 -6.94
CA VAL A 241 17.72 -15.95 -5.91
C VAL A 241 18.24 -16.36 -4.54
N ASP A 242 18.83 -15.44 -3.78
CA ASP A 242 19.28 -15.68 -2.39
C ASP A 242 18.11 -15.69 -1.41
N CYS A 243 17.17 -14.74 -1.58
CA CYS A 243 16.05 -14.53 -0.67
C CYS A 243 14.74 -14.28 -1.42
N PHE A 244 13.66 -14.94 -1.01
CA PHE A 244 12.30 -14.69 -1.45
C PHE A 244 11.50 -13.96 -0.37
N PHE A 245 11.00 -12.78 -0.69
CA PHE A 245 10.12 -12.01 0.19
C PHE A 245 8.67 -12.20 -0.25
N PRO A 246 7.82 -12.92 0.53
CA PRO A 246 6.46 -13.23 0.13
C PRO A 246 5.56 -12.00 0.19
N HIS A 247 4.60 -11.92 -0.72
CA HIS A 247 3.50 -10.98 -0.60
C HIS A 247 2.62 -11.36 0.62
N PRO A 248 1.99 -10.40 1.31
CA PRO A 248 1.13 -10.69 2.48
C PRO A 248 0.00 -11.69 2.24
N ARG A 249 -0.41 -11.89 0.99
CA ARG A 249 -1.43 -12.88 0.57
C ARG A 249 -0.84 -14.21 0.09
N GLU A 250 0.48 -14.31 -0.05
CA GLU A 250 1.18 -15.55 -0.38
C GLU A 250 1.52 -16.28 0.92
N ASN A 251 0.77 -17.34 1.24
CA ASN A 251 0.92 -18.12 2.46
C ASN A 251 1.74 -19.39 2.19
N ASN A 252 3.05 -19.37 2.47
CA ASN A 252 3.93 -20.55 2.57
C ASN A 252 3.83 -21.57 1.43
N PHE A 253 3.64 -21.12 0.19
CA PHE A 253 3.44 -22.02 -0.96
C PHE A 253 4.73 -22.60 -1.54
N LEU A 254 5.89 -22.06 -1.18
CA LEU A 254 7.14 -22.40 -1.84
C LEU A 254 7.84 -23.54 -1.13
N SER A 255 8.35 -24.50 -1.90
CA SER A 255 9.19 -25.58 -1.40
C SER A 255 10.56 -25.12 -0.95
N VAL A 256 10.96 -23.87 -1.24
CA VAL A 256 12.31 -23.31 -1.04
C VAL A 256 12.41 -22.68 0.36
N LYS A 257 12.23 -23.49 1.42
CA LYS A 257 12.19 -23.01 2.81
C LYS A 257 13.40 -22.16 3.22
N ASN A 258 14.60 -22.46 2.74
CA ASN A 258 15.82 -21.76 3.14
C ASN A 258 15.95 -20.36 2.54
N LYS A 259 15.18 -20.03 1.50
CA LYS A 259 15.19 -18.72 0.83
C LYS A 259 14.00 -17.85 1.22
N TYR A 260 13.03 -18.42 1.91
CA TYR A 260 11.79 -17.74 2.29
C TYR A 260 11.99 -16.85 3.51
N ILE A 261 11.65 -15.58 3.40
CA ILE A 261 11.76 -14.60 4.48
C ILE A 261 10.49 -14.57 5.31
N GLU A 262 10.56 -15.08 6.53
CA GLU A 262 9.48 -14.96 7.52
C GLU A 262 9.67 -13.67 8.32
N THR A 263 8.75 -12.72 8.15
CA THR A 263 8.80 -11.45 8.88
C THR A 263 7.41 -10.83 9.02
N VAL A 264 7.22 -10.08 10.11
CA VAL A 264 6.04 -9.23 10.29
C VAL A 264 6.14 -7.91 9.57
N LYS A 265 7.30 -7.58 8.96
CA LYS A 265 7.53 -6.32 8.28
C LYS A 265 7.06 -6.38 6.83
N VAL A 266 6.67 -5.23 6.28
CA VAL A 266 6.54 -5.05 4.83
C VAL A 266 7.92 -4.99 4.19
N PHE A 267 7.97 -5.21 2.87
CA PHE A 267 9.24 -5.30 2.16
C PHE A 267 10.10 -4.05 2.32
N GLU A 268 9.51 -2.89 2.24
CA GLU A 268 10.20 -1.60 2.37
C GLU A 268 10.92 -1.51 3.72
N ASP A 269 10.22 -1.78 4.83
CA ASP A 269 10.76 -1.70 6.19
C ASP A 269 11.84 -2.77 6.43
N PHE A 270 11.61 -3.98 5.90
CA PHE A 270 12.57 -5.08 5.95
C PHE A 270 13.85 -4.75 5.18
N PHE A 271 13.72 -4.20 3.97
CA PHE A 271 14.84 -3.90 3.10
C PHE A 271 15.72 -2.78 3.67
N PHE A 272 15.11 -1.67 4.06
CA PHE A 272 15.85 -0.50 4.55
C PHE A 272 16.60 -0.76 5.85
N GLU A 273 16.14 -1.67 6.70
CA GLU A 273 16.90 -2.08 7.89
C GLU A 273 18.19 -2.84 7.58
N ARG A 274 18.26 -3.49 6.41
CA ARG A 274 19.36 -4.36 6.01
C ARG A 274 20.16 -3.79 4.86
N TYR A 275 19.72 -2.69 4.31
CA TYR A 275 20.39 -2.05 3.19
C TYR A 275 21.81 -1.63 3.57
N SER A 276 22.76 -1.97 2.71
CA SER A 276 24.17 -1.59 2.81
C SER A 276 24.67 -1.05 1.46
N GLN A 277 25.39 0.04 1.48
CA GLN A 277 26.01 0.60 0.26
C GLN A 277 27.10 -0.31 -0.32
N ASN A 278 27.62 -1.24 0.49
CA ASN A 278 28.68 -2.20 0.08
C ASN A 278 28.10 -3.49 -0.52
N THR A 279 26.81 -3.55 -0.80
CA THR A 279 26.12 -4.72 -1.36
C THR A 279 25.38 -4.33 -2.62
N ASP A 280 25.63 -5.04 -3.72
CA ASP A 280 24.86 -4.90 -4.95
C ASP A 280 23.57 -5.71 -4.86
N TYR A 281 22.45 -5.04 -4.90
CA TYR A 281 21.14 -5.66 -4.83
C TYR A 281 20.53 -5.82 -6.22
N VAL A 282 20.18 -7.04 -6.58
CA VAL A 282 19.40 -7.34 -7.78
C VAL A 282 18.01 -7.81 -7.33
N ILE A 283 17.00 -7.04 -7.62
CA ILE A 283 15.63 -7.31 -7.18
C ILE A 283 14.78 -7.72 -8.37
N TYR A 284 14.12 -8.85 -8.25
CA TYR A 284 13.14 -9.34 -9.19
C TYR A 284 11.73 -9.28 -8.59
N THR A 285 10.77 -8.91 -9.39
CA THR A 285 9.33 -8.95 -9.03
C THR A 285 8.49 -8.95 -10.29
N PHE A 286 7.23 -9.30 -10.21
CA PHE A 286 6.34 -9.13 -11.38
C PHE A 286 6.05 -7.65 -11.62
N PHE A 287 5.30 -6.99 -10.78
CA PHE A 287 5.05 -5.53 -10.83
C PHE A 287 4.70 -4.98 -9.43
N SER A 288 5.36 -5.49 -8.38
CA SER A 288 5.09 -5.04 -7.01
C SER A 288 5.45 -3.57 -6.80
N GLY A 289 4.50 -2.81 -6.28
CA GLY A 289 4.71 -1.41 -5.88
C GLY A 289 5.72 -1.24 -4.75
N ALA A 290 5.98 -2.30 -3.97
CA ALA A 290 6.90 -2.28 -2.83
C ALA A 290 8.35 -1.91 -3.22
N VAL A 291 8.75 -2.22 -4.47
CA VAL A 291 10.11 -1.94 -4.95
C VAL A 291 10.31 -0.47 -5.37
N ILE A 292 9.25 0.30 -5.55
CA ILE A 292 9.33 1.68 -6.05
C ILE A 292 10.03 2.60 -5.03
N SER A 293 9.83 2.35 -3.74
CA SER A 293 10.49 3.10 -2.66
C SER A 293 12.02 2.98 -2.68
N LEU A 294 12.56 2.02 -3.44
CA LEU A 294 13.99 1.76 -3.57
C LEU A 294 14.63 2.47 -4.74
N ILE A 295 13.84 3.13 -5.58
CA ILE A 295 14.35 3.84 -6.77
C ILE A 295 15.30 4.96 -6.34
N GLY A 296 16.45 5.02 -6.99
CA GLY A 296 17.50 6.01 -6.71
C GLY A 296 18.43 5.61 -5.58
N LEU A 297 18.26 4.43 -4.95
CA LEU A 297 19.28 3.89 -4.07
C LEU A 297 20.48 3.41 -4.90
N PRO A 298 21.72 3.76 -4.50
CA PRO A 298 22.90 3.20 -5.14
C PRO A 298 22.91 1.67 -4.98
N ASN A 299 23.51 0.97 -5.93
CA ASN A 299 23.69 -0.48 -5.94
C ASN A 299 22.38 -1.29 -5.90
N VAL A 300 21.23 -0.68 -6.27
CA VAL A 300 19.96 -1.38 -6.38
C VAL A 300 19.50 -1.40 -7.84
N LYS A 301 19.42 -2.61 -8.40
CA LYS A 301 18.85 -2.85 -9.74
C LYS A 301 17.54 -3.59 -9.61
N ILE A 302 16.47 -3.05 -10.22
CA ILE A 302 15.12 -3.63 -10.19
C ILE A 302 14.78 -4.15 -11.57
N ASN A 303 14.34 -5.41 -11.66
CA ASN A 303 13.91 -6.06 -12.88
C ASN A 303 12.49 -6.59 -12.71
N LEU A 304 11.60 -6.25 -13.62
CA LEU A 304 10.27 -6.82 -13.67
C LEU A 304 10.28 -8.13 -14.44
N ILE A 305 9.62 -9.15 -13.92
CA ILE A 305 9.42 -10.43 -14.59
C ILE A 305 8.08 -10.39 -15.33
N LYS A 306 8.11 -10.64 -16.63
CA LYS A 306 6.90 -10.79 -17.44
C LYS A 306 6.82 -12.23 -17.95
N ILE A 307 5.76 -12.93 -17.56
CA ILE A 307 5.49 -14.28 -18.06
C ILE A 307 4.90 -14.15 -19.46
N LYS A 308 5.55 -14.79 -20.45
CA LYS A 308 4.99 -14.91 -21.79
C LYS A 308 3.70 -15.71 -21.78
N ASP A 309 2.79 -15.34 -22.66
CA ASP A 309 1.51 -16.03 -22.83
C ASP A 309 0.70 -16.15 -21.53
N PHE A 310 0.86 -15.17 -20.61
CA PHE A 310 -0.01 -15.09 -19.44
C PHE A 310 -1.45 -14.87 -19.90
N PRO A 311 -2.44 -15.63 -19.38
CA PRO A 311 -3.80 -15.68 -19.95
C PRO A 311 -4.53 -14.32 -19.97
N THR A 312 -4.21 -13.45 -19.05
CA THR A 312 -4.74 -12.08 -19.01
C THR A 312 -3.69 -11.09 -19.48
N ASP A 313 -4.06 -10.19 -20.39
CA ASP A 313 -3.15 -9.11 -20.83
C ASP A 313 -2.86 -8.13 -19.68
N LEU A 314 -1.60 -8.12 -19.27
CA LEU A 314 -1.06 -7.25 -18.22
C LEU A 314 -0.13 -6.16 -18.79
N SER A 315 -0.04 -6.00 -20.13
CA SER A 315 0.87 -5.08 -20.79
C SER A 315 0.76 -3.66 -20.27
N ASN A 316 -0.45 -3.16 -20.06
CA ASN A 316 -0.68 -1.82 -19.52
C ASN A 316 0.00 -1.58 -18.15
N ILE A 317 0.08 -2.61 -17.29
CA ILE A 317 0.72 -2.51 -15.98
C ILE A 317 2.24 -2.41 -16.16
N TYR A 318 2.82 -3.25 -17.03
CA TYR A 318 4.26 -3.22 -17.31
C TYR A 318 4.67 -1.93 -18.00
N GLU A 319 3.89 -1.44 -18.96
CA GLU A 319 4.09 -0.15 -19.63
C GLU A 319 4.05 1.00 -18.61
N MET A 320 3.03 1.03 -17.74
CA MET A 320 2.94 2.02 -16.66
C MET A 320 4.17 2.01 -15.76
N MET A 321 4.67 0.83 -15.40
CA MET A 321 5.86 0.69 -14.56
C MET A 321 7.13 1.12 -15.30
N GLN A 322 7.27 0.82 -16.61
CA GLN A 322 8.37 1.28 -17.43
C GLN A 322 8.35 2.80 -17.62
N ASP A 323 7.23 3.36 -18.03
CA ASP A 323 7.10 4.79 -18.33
C ASP A 323 7.32 5.66 -17.10
N ASN A 324 6.85 5.19 -15.94
CA ASN A 324 7.00 5.93 -14.71
C ASN A 324 8.36 5.74 -14.04
N PHE A 325 8.97 4.56 -14.13
CA PHE A 325 10.10 4.20 -13.28
C PHE A 325 11.30 3.64 -14.02
N ASN A 326 11.20 3.48 -15.34
CA ASN A 326 12.29 2.99 -16.20
C ASN A 326 12.86 1.62 -15.75
N PHE A 327 12.00 0.71 -15.29
CA PHE A 327 12.41 -0.63 -14.92
C PHE A 327 12.75 -1.51 -16.13
N SER A 328 13.76 -2.37 -15.96
CA SER A 328 14.05 -3.40 -16.96
C SER A 328 13.00 -4.51 -16.90
N ILE A 329 12.54 -5.01 -18.05
CA ILE A 329 11.63 -6.17 -18.13
C ILE A 329 12.44 -7.39 -18.58
N VAL A 330 12.26 -8.50 -17.88
CA VAL A 330 12.81 -9.82 -18.21
C VAL A 330 11.64 -10.73 -18.57
N GLU A 331 11.53 -11.10 -19.84
CA GLU A 331 10.50 -12.05 -20.28
C GLU A 331 10.94 -13.49 -19.99
N VAL A 332 10.00 -14.28 -19.50
CA VAL A 332 10.20 -15.70 -19.16
C VAL A 332 9.08 -16.55 -19.76
N GLU A 333 9.45 -17.75 -20.21
CA GLU A 333 8.46 -18.70 -20.72
C GLU A 333 7.57 -19.23 -19.58
N ASN A 334 6.34 -19.59 -19.90
CA ASN A 334 5.37 -20.18 -18.97
C ASN A 334 5.45 -21.74 -19.05
N ASP A 335 6.65 -22.31 -18.87
CA ASP A 335 6.88 -23.76 -19.00
C ASP A 335 6.49 -24.56 -17.74
#